data_24047e8bb16d8d328ad138894354a6f8
#
_entry.id   24047e8bb16d8d328ad138894354a6f8
#
_cell.length_a   1.000
_cell.length_b   1.000
_cell.length_c   1.000
_cell.angle_alpha   90.00
_cell.angle_beta   90.00
_cell.angle_gamma   90.00
#
_symmetry.space_group_name_H-M   'P 1'
#
loop_
_entity.id
_entity.type
_entity.pdbx_description
1 polymer ?
#
loop_
_entity_poly.entity_id
_entity_poly.type
_entity_poly.pdbx_seq_one_letter_code
_entity_poly.pdbx_strand_id
1 'polypeptide(L)'
;LEKSLHNREAHSDDAGVRIFPWKGQNGFLYLAVLNRSGNWRSASVTLAGAVQEAYDIETGVRLNHKESEINVPLFPAGGRMIAVRIGKGEKSK
;
A
#
# COMPACT_ATOMS: atom_id res chain seq x y z
N LEU A 1 9.47 -11.22 -14.67
CA LEU A 1 9.20 -9.88 -15.12
C LEU A 1 8.02 -9.28 -14.40
N GLU A 2 6.96 -10.02 -14.34
CA GLU A 2 5.78 -9.51 -13.70
C GLU A 2 6.01 -9.29 -12.23
N LYS A 3 6.83 -10.12 -11.63
CA LYS A 3 7.13 -9.93 -10.24
C LYS A 3 7.87 -8.63 -10.03
N SER A 4 8.76 -8.31 -10.93
CA SER A 4 9.49 -7.07 -10.80
C SER A 4 8.58 -5.87 -10.90
N LEU A 5 7.59 -5.94 -11.79
CA LEU A 5 6.66 -4.84 -11.93
C LEU A 5 5.85 -4.66 -10.66
N HIS A 6 5.41 -5.76 -10.06
CA HIS A 6 4.65 -5.66 -8.83
C HIS A 6 5.50 -5.06 -7.72
N ASN A 7 6.75 -5.45 -7.64
CA ASN A 7 7.62 -4.92 -6.62
C ASN A 7 7.86 -3.43 -6.80
N ARG A 8 7.82 -2.96 -8.05
CA ARG A 8 8.01 -1.56 -8.28
C ARG A 8 6.80 -0.75 -7.89
N GLU A 9 5.62 -1.34 -7.95
CA GLU A 9 4.41 -0.61 -7.65
C GLU A 9 4.25 -0.36 -6.16
N ALA A 10 4.62 -1.33 -5.35
CA ALA A 10 4.49 -1.19 -3.91
C ALA A 10 5.39 -2.17 -3.21
N HIS A 11 6.02 -1.74 -2.14
CA HIS A 11 6.84 -2.65 -1.35
C HIS A 11 6.99 -2.12 0.06
N SER A 12 7.43 -2.99 0.94
CA SER A 12 7.73 -2.63 2.32
C SER A 12 9.09 -3.20 2.70
N ASP A 13 9.81 -2.45 3.53
CA ASP A 13 11.09 -2.92 4.03
C ASP A 13 10.93 -3.90 5.19
N ASP A 14 9.74 -4.07 5.70
CA ASP A 14 9.51 -4.96 6.83
C ASP A 14 9.43 -6.40 6.33
N ALA A 15 10.37 -7.24 6.78
CA ALA A 15 10.42 -8.62 6.32
C ALA A 15 9.22 -9.44 6.76
N GLY A 16 8.50 -9.01 7.79
CA GLY A 16 7.31 -9.71 8.23
C GLY A 16 6.05 -9.31 7.50
N VAL A 17 6.16 -8.45 6.50
CA VAL A 17 5.00 -7.93 5.78
C VAL A 17 5.09 -8.33 4.33
N ARG A 18 3.98 -8.85 3.80
CA ARG A 18 3.88 -9.20 2.39
C ARG A 18 2.86 -8.30 1.73
N ILE A 19 3.17 -7.86 0.53
CA ILE A 19 2.31 -6.95 -0.21
C ILE A 19 2.01 -7.55 -1.58
N PHE A 20 0.72 -7.59 -1.93
CA PHE A 20 0.30 -8.09 -3.23
C PHE A 20 -0.48 -6.97 -3.92
N PRO A 21 0.15 -6.23 -4.82
CA PRO A 21 -0.53 -5.13 -5.51
C PRO A 21 -1.21 -5.62 -6.78
N TRP A 22 -2.32 -4.98 -7.13
CA TRP A 22 -2.91 -5.19 -8.45
C TRP A 22 -3.66 -3.93 -8.83
N LYS A 23 -3.78 -3.71 -10.13
CA LYS A 23 -4.41 -2.50 -10.60
C LYS A 23 -5.91 -2.60 -10.50
N GLY A 24 -6.50 -1.53 -10.00
CA GLY A 24 -7.94 -1.43 -9.94
C GLY A 24 -8.45 -0.50 -11.01
N GLN A 25 -9.66 -0.05 -10.82
CA GLN A 25 -10.30 0.86 -11.76
C GLN A 25 -10.12 2.29 -11.30
N ASN A 26 -10.33 3.21 -12.21
CA ASN A 26 -10.36 4.65 -11.90
C ASN A 26 -9.06 5.16 -11.31
N GLY A 27 -7.95 4.58 -11.71
CA GLY A 27 -6.65 5.07 -11.23
C GLY A 27 -6.26 4.57 -9.87
N PHE A 28 -7.01 3.65 -9.31
CA PHE A 28 -6.65 3.07 -8.02
C PHE A 28 -5.75 1.86 -8.18
N LEU A 29 -4.89 1.71 -7.21
CA LEU A 29 -4.08 0.51 -7.03
C LEU A 29 -4.58 -0.15 -5.76
N TYR A 30 -4.84 -1.44 -5.81
CA TYR A 30 -5.29 -2.16 -4.64
C TYR A 30 -4.13 -2.97 -4.08
N LEU A 31 -4.03 -3.01 -2.78
CA LEU A 31 -2.95 -3.73 -2.10
C LEU A 31 -3.53 -4.67 -1.06
N ALA A 32 -3.08 -5.90 -1.09
CA ALA A 32 -3.32 -6.79 0.04
C ALA A 32 -2.04 -6.75 0.87
N VAL A 33 -2.14 -6.25 2.08
CA VAL A 33 -0.99 -6.09 2.96
C VAL A 33 -1.15 -7.06 4.11
N LEU A 34 -0.24 -8.02 4.20
CA LEU A 34 -0.35 -9.11 5.15
C LEU A 34 0.76 -9.07 6.17
N ASN A 35 0.40 -9.22 7.44
CA ASN A 35 1.36 -9.30 8.53
C ASN A 35 1.57 -10.77 8.87
N ARG A 36 2.73 -11.26 8.55
CA ARG A 36 3.06 -12.66 8.82
C ARG A 36 3.65 -12.86 10.20
N SER A 37 3.82 -11.77 10.92
CA SER A 37 4.36 -11.81 12.26
C SER A 37 3.24 -12.06 13.26
N GLY A 38 3.58 -12.60 14.42
CA GLY A 38 2.61 -12.73 15.50
C GLY A 38 2.48 -11.48 16.35
N ASN A 39 3.08 -10.38 15.93
CA ASN A 39 3.05 -9.13 16.68
C ASN A 39 2.34 -8.04 15.91
N TRP A 40 1.85 -7.05 16.62
CA TRP A 40 1.32 -5.86 16.00
C TRP A 40 2.42 -5.17 15.20
N ARG A 41 2.07 -4.64 14.05
CA ARG A 41 3.02 -3.92 13.23
C ARG A 41 2.37 -2.72 12.60
N SER A 42 3.18 -1.72 12.34
CA SER A 42 2.77 -0.56 11.55
C SER A 42 3.69 -0.57 10.33
N ALA A 43 3.16 -1.03 9.22
CA ALA A 43 3.98 -1.22 8.03
C ALA A 43 4.08 0.07 7.23
N SER A 44 5.28 0.36 6.79
CA SER A 44 5.54 1.49 5.92
C SER A 44 5.60 0.95 4.50
N VAL A 45 4.67 1.33 3.66
CA VAL A 45 4.58 0.83 2.30
C VAL A 45 4.94 1.94 1.33
N THR A 46 5.93 1.68 0.49
CA THR A 46 6.40 2.64 -0.49
C THR A 46 5.77 2.34 -1.84
N LEU A 47 5.21 3.37 -2.45
CA LEU A 47 4.53 3.26 -3.73
C LEU A 47 5.38 3.86 -4.84
N ALA A 48 5.01 3.58 -6.08
CA ALA A 48 5.78 4.05 -7.22
C ALA A 48 5.56 5.52 -7.55
N GLY A 49 4.60 6.16 -6.92
CA GLY A 49 4.33 7.56 -7.18
C GLY A 49 3.74 8.24 -5.97
N ALA A 50 3.42 9.50 -6.09
CA ALA A 50 2.88 10.27 -4.98
C ALA A 50 1.47 9.81 -4.65
N VAL A 51 1.22 9.56 -3.37
CA VAL A 51 -0.07 9.08 -2.91
C VAL A 51 -1.01 10.26 -2.74
N GLN A 52 -2.15 10.22 -3.39
CA GLN A 52 -3.16 11.23 -3.22
C GLN A 52 -4.20 10.80 -2.21
N GLU A 53 -4.44 9.51 -2.11
CA GLU A 53 -5.49 9.01 -1.25
C GLU A 53 -5.21 7.55 -0.94
N ALA A 54 -5.44 7.15 0.30
CA ALA A 54 -5.28 5.75 0.70
C ALA A 54 -6.29 5.44 1.78
N TYR A 55 -6.97 4.31 1.67
CA TYR A 55 -7.92 3.92 2.68
C TYR A 55 -8.11 2.41 2.71
N ASP A 56 -8.57 1.95 3.86
CA ASP A 56 -8.90 0.54 4.06
C ASP A 56 -10.24 0.26 3.37
N ILE A 57 -10.26 -0.70 2.46
CA ILE A 57 -11.45 -0.96 1.68
C ILE A 57 -12.60 -1.46 2.55
N GLU A 58 -12.28 -2.26 3.54
CA GLU A 58 -13.34 -2.87 4.37
C GLU A 58 -13.98 -1.88 5.33
N THR A 59 -13.19 -0.99 5.90
CA THR A 59 -13.70 -0.09 6.92
C THR A 59 -13.92 1.32 6.42
N GLY A 60 -13.29 1.67 5.30
CA GLY A 60 -13.36 3.03 4.80
C GLY A 60 -12.46 4.00 5.54
N VAL A 61 -11.68 3.51 6.47
CA VAL A 61 -10.82 4.37 7.27
C VAL A 61 -9.63 4.83 6.43
N ARG A 62 -9.40 6.13 6.42
CA ARG A 62 -8.28 6.67 5.67
C ARG A 62 -6.98 6.41 6.39
N LEU A 63 -5.94 6.19 5.60
CA LEU A 63 -4.61 5.92 6.14
C LEU A 63 -3.73 7.14 5.98
N ASN A 64 -2.81 7.30 6.91
CA ASN A 64 -1.84 8.37 6.81
C ASN A 64 -0.89 8.09 5.68
N HIS A 65 -0.58 9.13 4.93
CA HIS A 65 0.38 9.00 3.85
C HIS A 65 1.20 10.27 3.74
N LYS A 66 2.36 10.13 3.16
CA LYS A 66 3.25 11.24 2.95
C LYS A 66 4.03 10.94 1.69
N GLU A 67 3.92 11.81 0.70
CA GLU A 67 4.60 11.62 -0.58
C GLU A 67 4.23 10.26 -1.17
N SER A 68 5.18 9.34 -1.30
CA SER A 68 4.91 8.06 -1.90
C SER A 68 4.81 6.93 -0.88
N GLU A 69 4.56 7.27 0.37
CA GLU A 69 4.58 6.28 1.43
C GLU A 69 3.28 6.29 2.21
N ILE A 70 2.76 5.12 2.55
CA ILE A 70 1.59 5.02 3.42
C ILE A 70 1.94 4.20 4.64
N ASN A 71 1.21 4.44 5.71
CA ASN A 71 1.40 3.76 6.97
C ASN A 71 0.20 2.87 7.23
N VAL A 72 0.44 1.56 7.35
CA VAL A 72 -0.65 0.58 7.47
C VAL A 72 -0.53 -0.15 8.80
N PRO A 73 -1.43 0.11 9.75
CA PRO A 73 -1.41 -0.64 11.00
C PRO A 73 -1.98 -2.04 10.79
N LEU A 74 -1.31 -3.04 11.33
CA LEU A 74 -1.67 -4.42 11.11
C LEU A 74 -1.78 -5.18 12.41
N PHE A 75 -2.85 -5.96 12.53
CA PHE A 75 -3.02 -6.88 13.65
C PHE A 75 -2.03 -8.03 13.52
N PRO A 76 -1.72 -8.72 14.63
CA PRO A 76 -0.89 -9.93 14.55
C PRO A 76 -1.51 -10.93 13.58
N ALA A 77 -0.70 -11.44 12.69
CA ALA A 77 -1.11 -12.42 11.68
C ALA A 77 -2.32 -11.98 10.89
N GLY A 78 -2.57 -10.68 10.79
CA GLY A 78 -3.72 -10.16 10.08
C GLY A 78 -3.35 -9.53 8.77
N GLY A 79 -4.34 -8.99 8.08
CA GLY A 79 -4.12 -8.32 6.82
C GLY A 79 -5.14 -7.22 6.59
N ARG A 80 -4.85 -6.38 5.62
CA ARG A 80 -5.75 -5.31 5.21
C ARG A 80 -5.78 -5.21 3.71
N MET A 81 -6.93 -4.85 3.20
CA MET A 81 -7.08 -4.54 1.79
C MET A 81 -7.12 -3.03 1.66
N ILE A 82 -6.17 -2.48 0.93
CA ILE A 82 -5.99 -1.04 0.85
C ILE A 82 -6.22 -0.57 -0.58
N ALA A 83 -6.91 0.54 -0.72
CA ALA A 83 -7.06 1.22 -2.01
C ALA A 83 -6.21 2.47 -1.98
N VAL A 84 -5.37 2.65 -3.00
CA VAL A 84 -4.46 3.78 -3.09
C VAL A 84 -4.64 4.45 -4.43
N ARG A 85 -4.77 5.76 -4.43
CA ARG A 85 -4.76 6.52 -5.66
C ARG A 85 -3.43 7.24 -5.76
N ILE A 86 -2.72 7.02 -6.85
CA ILE A 86 -1.44 7.63 -7.08
C ILE A 86 -1.61 8.73 -8.09
N GLY A 87 -1.12 9.91 -7.75
CA GLY A 87 -1.25 11.05 -8.62
C GLY A 87 -0.21 11.05 -9.71
N LYS A 88 -0.57 11.69 -10.79
CA LYS A 88 0.38 11.88 -11.85
C LYS A 88 0.81 13.30 -11.97
N GLY A 89 0.24 14.15 -11.16
CA GLY A 89 0.45 15.56 -11.34
C GLY A 89 1.83 16.03 -11.04
N GLU A 90 2.56 15.17 -10.43
CA GLU A 90 3.89 15.60 -10.10
C GLU A 90 4.61 16.03 -11.30
N LYS A 91 4.14 15.60 -12.37
CA LYS A 91 4.79 16.00 -13.47
C LYS A 91 4.37 17.22 -13.87
N SER A 92 3.71 17.49 -13.59
CA SER A 92 3.33 18.61 -14.11
C SER A 92 3.77 19.75 -13.50
N LYS A 93 4.15 19.38 -13.31
CA LYS A 93 4.43 20.16 -12.92
C LYS A 93 4.76 20.58 -13.19
#